data_fb767aca1067a57cda574668fbf5daaf
#
_entry.id   fb767aca1067a57cda574668fbf5daaf
#
_cell.length_a   1.000
_cell.length_b   1.000
_cell.length_c   1.000
_cell.angle_alpha   90.00
_cell.angle_beta   90.00
_cell.angle_gamma   90.00
#
_symmetry.space_group_name_H-M   'P 1'
#
loop_
_entity.id
_entity.type
_entity.pdbx_description
1 polymer ?
#
loop_
_entity_poly.entity_id
_entity_poly.type
_entity_poly.pdbx_seq_one_letter_code
_entity_poly.pdbx_strand_id
1 'polypeptide(L)'
;MPVAHVSALASPGDFVTHDDLGLPLLVVRGDDGEVSAFLNVCRHRGTRVEPLPCGSGKKAFVCPYHAWSYARDGHLLGIPHAEGFGSLDKASRGLVRLPAGEAGGLVWVRPSRATSAEDARLDARAFLGPLADDLDTFGLPTSHVYAPRTFTKELNWKLAMDVFLEAYHLRTAHKDSIYGIFFDNLGLVDRVGPHRRNVFPKRSIRELEGAPDTVMASSLRSHANVLFHLFPSTLVLVQPDHAAVIHAWPDGPTRTRFTTYTAIPEPALSSKARAHWDANNAILYGATDEDFALGESIQRGLSSGANEEIVFGAFEHALAHFHAEIAERLA
;
A
#
# COMPACT_ATOMS: atom_id res chain seq x y z
N MET A 1 -5.06 3.03 -6.10
CA MET A 1 -4.01 2.86 -5.06
C MET A 1 -4.55 1.95 -3.96
N PRO A 2 -3.76 1.05 -3.39
CA PRO A 2 -4.21 0.25 -2.25
C PRO A 2 -4.25 1.12 -0.99
N VAL A 3 -5.31 0.99 -0.21
CA VAL A 3 -5.57 1.84 0.98
C VAL A 3 -5.68 1.04 2.27
N ALA A 4 -5.89 -0.28 2.18
CA ALA A 4 -5.97 -1.17 3.33
C ALA A 4 -5.63 -2.61 2.93
N HIS A 5 -5.32 -3.45 3.91
CA HIS A 5 -5.34 -4.91 3.77
C HIS A 5 -6.79 -5.41 3.88
N VAL A 6 -7.14 -6.46 3.13
CA VAL A 6 -8.52 -7.00 3.14
C VAL A 6 -9.00 -7.42 4.53
N SER A 7 -8.09 -7.87 5.40
CA SER A 7 -8.45 -8.27 6.78
C SER A 7 -8.95 -7.12 7.66
N ALA A 8 -8.70 -5.87 7.28
CA ALA A 8 -9.25 -4.71 7.98
C ALA A 8 -10.73 -4.47 7.69
N LEU A 9 -11.26 -5.14 6.66
CA LEU A 9 -12.65 -5.01 6.19
C LEU A 9 -13.28 -6.42 6.03
N ALA A 10 -13.09 -7.30 7.01
CA ALA A 10 -13.46 -8.71 6.93
C ALA A 10 -14.98 -8.96 6.98
N SER A 11 -15.73 -8.12 7.66
CA SER A 11 -17.16 -8.31 7.93
C SER A 11 -18.01 -7.08 7.56
N PRO A 12 -19.28 -7.25 7.21
CA PRO A 12 -20.18 -6.15 6.91
C PRO A 12 -20.20 -5.08 8.02
N GLY A 13 -19.94 -3.83 7.63
CA GLY A 13 -19.84 -2.69 8.55
C GLY A 13 -18.47 -2.47 9.15
N ASP A 14 -17.47 -3.28 8.80
CA ASP A 14 -16.07 -2.91 9.03
C ASP A 14 -15.71 -1.75 8.11
N PHE A 15 -14.96 -0.79 8.64
CA PHE A 15 -14.57 0.38 7.87
C PHE A 15 -13.16 0.86 8.23
N VAL A 16 -12.56 1.57 7.28
CA VAL A 16 -11.34 2.36 7.48
C VAL A 16 -11.55 3.76 6.91
N THR A 17 -10.93 4.76 7.52
CA THR A 17 -10.82 6.11 6.96
C THR A 17 -9.38 6.40 6.59
N HIS A 18 -9.17 7.23 5.57
CA HIS A 18 -7.86 7.50 5.01
C HIS A 18 -7.79 8.94 4.47
N ASP A 19 -6.70 9.66 4.77
CA ASP A 19 -6.50 11.04 4.30
C ASP A 19 -5.29 11.21 3.38
N ASP A 20 -4.51 10.15 3.21
CA ASP A 20 -3.18 10.19 2.60
C ASP A 20 -3.17 10.46 1.09
N LEU A 21 -4.32 10.33 0.43
CA LEU A 21 -4.48 10.63 -0.99
C LEU A 21 -4.85 12.10 -1.28
N GLY A 22 -4.74 12.97 -0.29
CA GLY A 22 -5.22 14.37 -0.38
C GLY A 22 -6.75 14.49 -0.39
N LEU A 23 -7.46 13.38 -0.18
CA LEU A 23 -8.92 13.29 -0.09
C LEU A 23 -9.30 12.52 1.17
N PRO A 24 -10.29 13.00 1.95
CA PRO A 24 -10.81 12.24 3.08
C PRO A 24 -11.63 11.06 2.55
N LEU A 25 -11.16 9.83 2.78
CA LEU A 25 -11.80 8.60 2.34
C LEU A 25 -12.53 7.91 3.49
N LEU A 26 -13.62 7.25 3.16
CA LEU A 26 -14.30 6.24 3.96
C LEU A 26 -14.46 4.99 3.10
N VAL A 27 -13.87 3.90 3.52
CA VAL A 27 -13.99 2.59 2.87
C VAL A 27 -14.71 1.66 3.81
N VAL A 28 -15.71 0.94 3.33
CA VAL A 28 -16.58 0.09 4.15
C VAL A 28 -16.90 -1.22 3.45
N ARG A 29 -17.00 -2.31 4.21
CA ARG A 29 -17.56 -3.57 3.75
C ARG A 29 -19.08 -3.46 3.72
N GLY A 30 -19.67 -3.64 2.55
CA GLY A 30 -21.13 -3.65 2.36
C GLY A 30 -21.80 -4.92 2.88
N ASP A 31 -23.12 -4.91 2.88
CA ASP A 31 -23.95 -6.09 3.22
C ASP A 31 -23.90 -7.17 2.13
N ASP A 32 -23.56 -6.78 0.91
CA ASP A 32 -23.32 -7.66 -0.24
C ASP A 32 -21.96 -8.36 -0.23
N GLY A 33 -21.12 -8.04 0.76
CA GLY A 33 -19.77 -8.55 0.88
C GLY A 33 -18.73 -7.79 0.04
N GLU A 34 -19.14 -6.80 -0.75
CA GLU A 34 -18.24 -5.98 -1.56
C GLU A 34 -17.72 -4.76 -0.78
N VAL A 35 -16.55 -4.25 -1.17
CA VAL A 35 -16.04 -2.99 -0.64
C VAL A 35 -16.65 -1.79 -1.37
N SER A 36 -17.00 -0.77 -0.63
CA SER A 36 -17.41 0.53 -1.16
C SER A 36 -16.51 1.63 -0.62
N ALA A 37 -16.16 2.58 -1.48
CA ALA A 37 -15.37 3.75 -1.07
C ALA A 37 -16.14 5.04 -1.36
N PHE A 38 -16.02 5.99 -0.44
CA PHE A 38 -16.67 7.29 -0.50
C PHE A 38 -15.71 8.41 -0.08
N LEU A 39 -16.00 9.63 -0.53
CA LEU A 39 -15.47 10.78 0.18
C LEU A 39 -16.10 10.82 1.58
N ASN A 40 -15.29 10.83 2.61
CA ASN A 40 -15.70 10.97 4.01
C ASN A 40 -16.17 12.40 4.32
N VAL A 41 -17.15 12.88 3.57
CA VAL A 41 -17.61 14.26 3.56
C VAL A 41 -19.12 14.32 3.61
N CYS A 42 -19.66 14.86 4.69
CA CYS A 42 -21.10 15.06 4.86
C CYS A 42 -21.66 15.99 3.79
N ARG A 43 -22.75 15.58 3.13
CA ARG A 43 -23.39 16.30 2.04
C ARG A 43 -24.20 17.52 2.49
N HIS A 44 -24.20 17.82 3.79
CA HIS A 44 -24.78 19.03 4.34
C HIS A 44 -23.77 20.20 4.29
N ARG A 45 -22.69 20.13 5.10
CA ARG A 45 -21.72 21.25 5.27
C ARG A 45 -20.26 20.78 5.27
N GLY A 46 -19.96 19.56 4.79
CA GLY A 46 -18.61 19.11 4.52
C GLY A 46 -17.84 18.51 5.71
N THR A 47 -18.44 18.39 6.89
CA THR A 47 -17.77 17.70 8.02
C THR A 47 -17.50 16.25 7.69
N ARG A 48 -16.40 15.69 8.20
CA ARG A 48 -16.19 14.23 8.14
C ARG A 48 -17.36 13.50 8.75
N VAL A 49 -17.86 12.49 8.05
CA VAL A 49 -18.98 11.67 8.51
C VAL A 49 -18.50 10.69 9.58
N GLU A 50 -17.34 10.07 9.35
CA GLU A 50 -16.72 9.15 10.30
C GLU A 50 -15.33 9.69 10.73
N PRO A 51 -15.17 10.09 11.99
CA PRO A 51 -13.92 10.63 12.50
C PRO A 51 -12.90 9.56 12.92
N LEU A 52 -13.35 8.33 13.19
CA LEU A 52 -12.48 7.26 13.64
C LEU A 52 -11.66 6.69 12.47
N PRO A 53 -10.41 6.27 12.70
CA PRO A 53 -9.56 5.71 11.64
C PRO A 53 -10.04 4.34 11.14
N CYS A 54 -10.69 3.55 11.99
CA CYS A 54 -11.28 2.25 11.65
C CYS A 54 -12.32 1.83 12.70
N GLY A 55 -13.09 0.81 12.38
CA GLY A 55 -14.05 0.19 13.30
C GLY A 55 -14.80 -0.94 12.65
N SER A 56 -15.65 -1.62 13.41
CA SER A 56 -16.36 -2.83 13.01
C SER A 56 -17.86 -2.75 13.27
N GLY A 57 -18.65 -3.50 12.48
CA GLY A 57 -20.07 -3.70 12.70
C GLY A 57 -20.94 -2.44 12.59
N LYS A 58 -20.46 -1.39 11.94
CA LYS A 58 -21.14 -0.12 11.77
C LYS A 58 -22.39 -0.31 10.91
N LYS A 59 -23.56 0.01 11.43
CA LYS A 59 -24.83 -0.10 10.67
C LYS A 59 -25.11 1.11 9.79
N ALA A 60 -24.65 2.29 10.23
CA ALA A 60 -24.80 3.56 9.53
C ALA A 60 -23.70 4.52 9.99
N PHE A 61 -23.39 5.49 9.18
CA PHE A 61 -22.44 6.57 9.45
C PHE A 61 -23.22 7.83 9.77
N VAL A 62 -23.03 8.39 10.96
CA VAL A 62 -23.79 9.54 11.44
C VAL A 62 -22.83 10.74 11.57
N CYS A 63 -23.11 11.78 10.81
CA CYS A 63 -22.31 13.01 10.85
C CYS A 63 -22.32 13.62 12.25
N PRO A 64 -21.17 13.89 12.85
CA PRO A 64 -21.09 14.39 14.23
C PRO A 64 -21.58 15.84 14.40
N TYR A 65 -21.84 16.54 13.27
CA TYR A 65 -22.24 17.95 13.33
C TYR A 65 -23.78 18.13 13.45
N HIS A 66 -24.57 17.52 12.55
CA HIS A 66 -26.03 17.67 12.55
C HIS A 66 -26.76 16.34 12.39
N ALA A 67 -26.09 15.22 12.67
CA ALA A 67 -26.64 13.87 12.65
C ALA A 67 -27.28 13.44 11.31
N TRP A 68 -26.89 14.02 10.18
CA TRP A 68 -27.21 13.43 8.89
C TRP A 68 -26.62 12.03 8.84
N SER A 69 -27.42 11.04 8.49
CA SER A 69 -27.02 9.64 8.56
C SER A 69 -27.00 8.99 7.18
N TYR A 70 -26.01 8.14 6.97
CA TYR A 70 -25.74 7.47 5.70
C TYR A 70 -25.64 5.97 5.91
N ALA A 71 -26.18 5.20 4.99
CA ALA A 71 -26.03 3.74 4.98
C ALA A 71 -24.61 3.33 4.52
N ARG A 72 -24.32 2.02 4.61
CA ARG A 72 -23.04 1.45 4.16
C ARG A 72 -22.81 1.59 2.65
N ASP A 73 -23.87 1.63 1.86
CA ASP A 73 -23.81 1.88 0.41
C ASP A 73 -23.75 3.38 0.05
N GLY A 74 -23.71 4.25 1.07
CA GLY A 74 -23.58 5.70 0.94
C GLY A 74 -24.87 6.48 0.76
N HIS A 75 -26.06 5.85 0.62
CA HIS A 75 -27.28 6.61 0.49
C HIS A 75 -27.65 7.34 1.79
N LEU A 76 -28.32 8.50 1.66
CA LEU A 76 -28.75 9.31 2.79
C LEU A 76 -29.99 8.68 3.45
N LEU A 77 -29.84 8.23 4.69
CA LEU A 77 -30.91 7.62 5.48
C LEU A 77 -31.83 8.67 6.11
N GLY A 78 -31.25 9.62 6.82
CA GLY A 78 -32.02 10.55 7.64
C GLY A 78 -31.40 11.93 7.75
N ILE A 79 -32.31 12.90 7.92
CA ILE A 79 -32.01 14.31 8.18
C ILE A 79 -32.84 14.72 9.39
N PRO A 80 -32.23 15.08 10.53
CA PRO A 80 -32.98 15.68 11.64
C PRO A 80 -33.64 16.99 11.20
N HIS A 81 -34.88 17.21 11.62
CA HIS A 81 -35.69 18.38 11.25
C HIS A 81 -35.79 18.57 9.73
N ALA A 82 -36.06 17.47 9.01
CA ALA A 82 -36.08 17.46 7.55
C ALA A 82 -37.08 18.46 6.94
N GLU A 83 -38.16 18.78 7.66
CA GLU A 83 -39.15 19.79 7.31
C GLU A 83 -38.54 21.19 7.07
N GLY A 84 -37.43 21.49 7.72
CA GLY A 84 -36.70 22.77 7.55
C GLY A 84 -35.92 22.87 6.25
N PHE A 85 -35.75 21.77 5.51
CA PHE A 85 -34.99 21.72 4.26
C PHE A 85 -35.87 21.78 2.98
N GLY A 86 -37.13 22.05 3.12
CA GLY A 86 -38.06 22.17 2.00
C GLY A 86 -38.11 20.91 1.13
N SER A 87 -38.03 21.06 -0.18
CA SER A 87 -38.13 19.97 -1.17
C SER A 87 -36.77 19.32 -1.47
N LEU A 88 -35.89 19.17 -0.46
CA LEU A 88 -34.61 18.54 -0.67
C LEU A 88 -34.76 17.09 -1.15
N ASP A 89 -34.20 16.80 -2.33
CA ASP A 89 -34.11 15.42 -2.83
C ASP A 89 -33.01 14.66 -2.10
N LYS A 90 -33.40 13.71 -1.22
CA LYS A 90 -32.48 12.87 -0.46
C LYS A 90 -31.62 11.94 -1.35
N ALA A 91 -32.22 11.48 -2.49
CA ALA A 91 -31.49 10.57 -3.39
C ALA A 91 -30.24 11.23 -3.98
N SER A 92 -30.27 12.53 -4.22
CA SER A 92 -29.12 13.30 -4.73
C SER A 92 -28.08 13.65 -3.65
N ARG A 93 -28.31 13.30 -2.39
CA ARG A 93 -27.49 13.67 -1.22
C ARG A 93 -26.79 12.49 -0.55
N GLY A 94 -26.63 11.36 -1.24
CA GLY A 94 -25.75 10.28 -0.82
C GLY A 94 -24.29 10.72 -0.78
N LEU A 95 -23.43 9.97 -0.08
CA LEU A 95 -21.97 10.17 -0.08
C LEU A 95 -21.44 10.06 -1.52
N VAL A 96 -20.41 10.84 -1.83
CA VAL A 96 -19.77 10.80 -3.15
C VAL A 96 -18.97 9.51 -3.26
N ARG A 97 -19.38 8.64 -4.17
CA ARG A 97 -18.77 7.33 -4.38
C ARG A 97 -17.49 7.43 -5.20
N LEU A 98 -16.53 6.58 -4.86
CA LEU A 98 -15.27 6.40 -5.57
C LEU A 98 -15.17 4.95 -6.05
N PRO A 99 -14.50 4.68 -7.19
CA PRO A 99 -14.24 3.32 -7.61
C PRO A 99 -13.37 2.57 -6.61
N ALA A 100 -13.85 1.40 -6.20
CA ALA A 100 -13.16 0.51 -5.26
C ALA A 100 -13.25 -0.95 -5.70
N GLY A 101 -12.29 -1.76 -5.27
CA GLY A 101 -12.24 -3.20 -5.52
C GLY A 101 -11.13 -3.87 -4.72
N GLU A 102 -11.05 -5.19 -4.79
CA GLU A 102 -10.07 -5.98 -4.06
C GLU A 102 -9.28 -6.86 -5.01
N ALA A 103 -7.98 -6.94 -4.79
CA ALA A 103 -7.09 -7.90 -5.45
C ALA A 103 -5.78 -8.04 -4.69
N GLY A 104 -5.19 -9.24 -4.70
CA GLY A 104 -3.89 -9.53 -4.11
C GLY A 104 -3.82 -9.22 -2.61
N GLY A 105 -4.93 -9.41 -1.87
CA GLY A 105 -5.00 -9.14 -0.43
C GLY A 105 -5.14 -7.66 -0.04
N LEU A 106 -5.29 -6.78 -1.02
CA LEU A 106 -5.37 -5.33 -0.81
C LEU A 106 -6.69 -4.76 -1.31
N VAL A 107 -7.18 -3.74 -0.63
CA VAL A 107 -8.34 -2.93 -1.02
C VAL A 107 -7.85 -1.72 -1.79
N TRP A 108 -8.35 -1.56 -2.99
CA TRP A 108 -7.93 -0.56 -3.97
C TRP A 108 -8.98 0.51 -4.14
N VAL A 109 -8.54 1.77 -4.23
CA VAL A 109 -9.40 2.92 -4.52
C VAL A 109 -8.78 3.77 -5.62
N ARG A 110 -9.60 4.22 -6.58
CA ARG A 110 -9.21 5.25 -7.53
C ARG A 110 -9.71 6.60 -6.99
N PRO A 111 -8.82 7.59 -6.75
CA PRO A 111 -9.17 8.87 -6.12
C PRO A 111 -9.85 9.83 -7.10
N SER A 112 -10.88 9.35 -7.81
CA SER A 112 -11.74 10.11 -8.70
C SER A 112 -13.19 9.74 -8.45
N ARG A 113 -14.13 10.66 -8.66
CA ARG A 113 -15.55 10.36 -8.48
C ARG A 113 -16.00 9.28 -9.46
N ALA A 114 -16.76 8.32 -8.99
CA ALA A 114 -17.47 7.38 -9.85
C ALA A 114 -18.60 8.12 -10.58
N THR A 115 -18.70 7.89 -11.88
CA THR A 115 -19.69 8.53 -12.77
C THR A 115 -20.95 7.67 -12.94
N SER A 116 -20.85 6.38 -12.61
CA SER A 116 -21.95 5.40 -12.66
C SER A 116 -21.74 4.30 -11.60
N ALA A 117 -22.74 3.44 -11.42
CA ALA A 117 -22.61 2.27 -10.56
C ALA A 117 -21.58 1.26 -11.09
N GLU A 118 -21.43 1.15 -12.41
CA GLU A 118 -20.40 0.31 -13.04
C GLU A 118 -19.01 0.89 -12.81
N ASP A 119 -18.82 2.19 -13.02
CA ASP A 119 -17.57 2.90 -12.76
C ASP A 119 -17.17 2.86 -11.26
N ALA A 120 -18.13 2.65 -10.35
CA ALA A 120 -17.87 2.49 -8.93
C ALA A 120 -17.18 1.17 -8.58
N ARG A 121 -17.15 0.20 -9.50
CA ARG A 121 -16.40 -1.06 -9.37
C ARG A 121 -15.04 -0.91 -10.03
N LEU A 122 -14.00 -1.07 -9.24
CA LEU A 122 -12.62 -1.06 -9.74
C LEU A 122 -12.17 -2.50 -9.99
N ASP A 123 -11.88 -2.84 -11.24
CA ASP A 123 -11.22 -4.10 -11.54
C ASP A 123 -9.74 -4.02 -11.15
N ALA A 124 -9.49 -4.18 -9.86
CA ALA A 124 -8.15 -4.15 -9.30
C ALA A 124 -7.29 -5.35 -9.76
N ARG A 125 -7.94 -6.49 -10.09
CA ARG A 125 -7.23 -7.67 -10.59
C ARG A 125 -6.70 -7.44 -12.00
N ALA A 126 -7.51 -6.87 -12.89
CA ALA A 126 -7.04 -6.47 -14.22
C ALA A 126 -5.95 -5.41 -14.16
N PHE A 127 -6.01 -4.46 -13.21
CA PHE A 127 -4.96 -3.47 -13.00
C PHE A 127 -3.64 -4.09 -12.57
N LEU A 128 -3.66 -5.08 -11.66
CA LEU A 128 -2.47 -5.81 -11.21
C LEU A 128 -1.93 -6.78 -12.28
N GLY A 129 -2.80 -7.27 -13.17
CA GLY A 129 -2.43 -8.34 -14.11
C GLY A 129 -1.93 -9.60 -13.39
N PRO A 130 -0.88 -10.26 -13.90
CA PRO A 130 -0.35 -11.50 -13.31
C PRO A 130 0.16 -11.33 -11.86
N LEU A 131 0.49 -10.12 -11.42
CA LEU A 131 0.92 -9.92 -10.03
C LEU A 131 -0.18 -10.20 -9.01
N ALA A 132 -1.46 -10.19 -9.41
CA ALA A 132 -2.55 -10.59 -8.52
C ALA A 132 -2.42 -12.06 -8.13
N ASP A 133 -2.13 -12.93 -9.11
CA ASP A 133 -1.94 -14.37 -8.86
C ASP A 133 -0.68 -14.66 -8.05
N ASP A 134 0.39 -13.89 -8.28
CA ASP A 134 1.61 -13.97 -7.49
C ASP A 134 1.33 -13.64 -6.01
N LEU A 135 0.66 -12.52 -5.74
CA LEU A 135 0.31 -12.10 -4.37
C LEU A 135 -0.62 -13.11 -3.68
N ASP A 136 -1.57 -13.69 -4.42
CA ASP A 136 -2.43 -14.76 -3.94
C ASP A 136 -1.61 -16.01 -3.57
N THR A 137 -0.66 -16.40 -4.42
CA THR A 137 0.24 -17.54 -4.20
C THR A 137 1.13 -17.35 -2.96
N PHE A 138 1.56 -16.10 -2.70
CA PHE A 138 2.32 -15.78 -1.50
C PHE A 138 1.45 -15.66 -0.24
N GLY A 139 0.13 -15.84 -0.35
CA GLY A 139 -0.80 -15.89 0.77
C GLY A 139 -1.18 -14.53 1.33
N LEU A 140 -0.97 -13.43 0.59
CA LEU A 140 -1.30 -12.09 1.09
C LEU A 140 -2.80 -11.94 1.42
N PRO A 141 -3.76 -12.46 0.63
CA PRO A 141 -5.19 -12.32 0.94
C PRO A 141 -5.64 -12.96 2.25
N THR A 142 -4.96 -14.02 2.67
CA THR A 142 -5.29 -14.79 3.89
C THR A 142 -4.42 -14.40 5.08
N SER A 143 -3.50 -13.47 4.92
CA SER A 143 -2.60 -13.03 5.97
C SER A 143 -3.28 -12.05 6.96
N HIS A 144 -2.61 -11.81 8.07
CA HIS A 144 -3.07 -10.94 9.15
C HIS A 144 -2.11 -9.77 9.31
N VAL A 145 -2.66 -8.57 9.48
CA VAL A 145 -1.87 -7.36 9.75
C VAL A 145 -1.26 -7.44 11.14
N TYR A 146 0.07 -7.29 11.22
CA TYR A 146 0.83 -7.25 12.46
C TYR A 146 1.63 -5.96 12.55
N ALA A 147 1.65 -5.34 13.75
CA ALA A 147 2.45 -4.17 14.11
C ALA A 147 2.36 -3.02 13.08
N PRO A 148 1.15 -2.53 12.71
CA PRO A 148 1.04 -1.40 11.81
C PRO A 148 1.67 -0.16 12.45
N ARG A 149 2.43 0.61 11.66
CA ARG A 149 3.03 1.87 12.10
C ARG A 149 2.93 2.93 11.01
N THR A 150 2.84 4.19 11.43
CA THR A 150 2.89 5.36 10.55
C THR A 150 4.00 6.29 11.01
N PHE A 151 4.77 6.82 10.06
CA PHE A 151 5.85 7.77 10.32
C PHE A 151 6.06 8.66 9.10
N THR A 152 6.81 9.74 9.28
CA THR A 152 7.10 10.72 8.21
C THR A 152 8.61 10.84 8.03
N LYS A 153 9.05 11.05 6.78
CA LYS A 153 10.44 11.32 6.40
C LYS A 153 10.50 12.51 5.47
N GLU A 154 11.59 13.28 5.56
CA GLU A 154 11.81 14.49 4.77
C GLU A 154 12.47 14.15 3.41
N LEU A 155 11.75 13.38 2.59
CA LEU A 155 12.13 13.03 1.22
C LEU A 155 10.90 12.90 0.33
N ASN A 156 11.08 13.14 -0.97
CA ASN A 156 10.05 12.93 -1.97
C ASN A 156 9.69 11.42 -2.07
N TRP A 157 8.42 11.10 -2.24
CA TRP A 157 7.95 9.72 -2.34
C TRP A 157 8.58 8.93 -3.49
N LYS A 158 9.02 9.58 -4.57
CA LYS A 158 9.71 8.91 -5.68
C LYS A 158 11.10 8.45 -5.25
N LEU A 159 11.85 9.29 -4.51
CA LEU A 159 13.13 8.87 -3.91
C LEU A 159 12.95 7.72 -2.94
N ALA A 160 11.82 7.71 -2.20
CA ALA A 160 11.50 6.58 -1.33
C ALA A 160 11.29 5.28 -2.11
N MET A 161 10.75 5.33 -3.34
CA MET A 161 10.65 4.15 -4.19
C MET A 161 12.00 3.75 -4.78
N ASP A 162 12.80 4.72 -5.18
CA ASP A 162 14.10 4.48 -5.83
C ASP A 162 15.01 3.59 -4.97
N VAL A 163 15.10 3.83 -3.66
CA VAL A 163 15.96 3.03 -2.77
C VAL A 163 15.56 1.55 -2.67
N PHE A 164 14.33 1.19 -3.01
CA PHE A 164 13.87 -0.21 -2.98
C PHE A 164 13.96 -0.92 -4.34
N LEU A 165 14.13 -0.18 -5.43
CA LEU A 165 14.04 -0.75 -6.78
C LEU A 165 15.37 -1.20 -7.37
N GLU A 166 16.47 -1.11 -6.61
CA GLU A 166 17.80 -1.54 -7.05
C GLU A 166 18.56 -2.23 -5.91
N ALA A 167 19.73 -2.80 -6.19
CA ALA A 167 20.58 -3.49 -5.22
C ALA A 167 22.02 -2.92 -5.19
N TYR A 168 22.29 -1.84 -5.90
CA TYR A 168 23.62 -1.26 -6.06
C TYR A 168 24.14 -0.62 -4.77
N HIS A 169 23.24 -0.04 -3.95
CA HIS A 169 23.59 0.56 -2.67
C HIS A 169 23.90 -0.45 -1.56
N LEU A 170 23.46 -1.73 -1.70
CA LEU A 170 23.53 -2.73 -0.63
C LEU A 170 24.92 -2.86 0.00
N ARG A 171 25.97 -2.85 -0.85
CA ARG A 171 27.35 -3.02 -0.38
C ARG A 171 27.82 -1.89 0.52
N THR A 172 27.36 -0.69 0.28
CA THR A 172 27.86 0.52 0.94
C THR A 172 26.91 0.98 2.03
N ALA A 173 25.61 1.10 1.72
CA ALA A 173 24.62 1.56 2.66
C ALA A 173 24.34 0.54 3.77
N HIS A 174 24.27 -0.74 3.41
CA HIS A 174 23.90 -1.84 4.32
C HIS A 174 25.08 -2.74 4.72
N LYS A 175 26.32 -2.24 4.64
CA LYS A 175 27.54 -3.04 4.86
C LYS A 175 27.56 -3.76 6.21
N ASP A 176 26.98 -3.13 7.24
CA ASP A 176 27.00 -3.62 8.62
C ASP A 176 25.64 -4.26 9.02
N SER A 177 24.66 -4.30 8.11
CA SER A 177 23.32 -4.86 8.34
C SER A 177 23.01 -6.04 7.43
N ILE A 178 22.35 -5.83 6.30
CA ILE A 178 21.82 -6.90 5.45
C ILE A 178 22.73 -7.30 4.27
N TYR A 179 23.83 -6.58 3.98
CA TYR A 179 24.72 -6.90 2.86
C TYR A 179 25.27 -8.33 2.91
N GLY A 180 25.54 -8.86 4.12
CA GLY A 180 26.00 -10.24 4.29
C GLY A 180 25.01 -11.29 3.80
N ILE A 181 23.73 -10.95 3.68
CA ILE A 181 22.66 -11.86 3.25
C ILE A 181 22.57 -11.92 1.72
N PHE A 182 22.72 -10.78 1.02
CA PHE A 182 22.48 -10.65 -0.41
C PHE A 182 23.77 -10.62 -1.22
N PHE A 183 23.65 -10.80 -2.54
CA PHE A 183 24.73 -10.53 -3.47
C PHE A 183 24.88 -9.03 -3.69
N ASP A 184 26.10 -8.64 -4.11
CA ASP A 184 26.39 -7.28 -4.50
C ASP A 184 25.74 -6.96 -5.87
N ASN A 185 24.94 -5.90 -5.93
CA ASN A 185 24.34 -5.39 -7.17
C ASN A 185 23.70 -6.47 -8.06
N LEU A 186 22.95 -7.39 -7.46
CA LEU A 186 22.27 -8.47 -8.19
C LEU A 186 20.78 -8.45 -7.89
N GLY A 187 19.99 -8.20 -8.92
CA GLY A 187 18.54 -8.27 -8.91
C GLY A 187 18.00 -8.63 -10.27
N LEU A 188 16.88 -9.36 -10.31
CA LEU A 188 16.11 -9.60 -11.51
C LEU A 188 14.87 -8.71 -11.46
N VAL A 189 14.49 -8.11 -12.57
CA VAL A 189 13.36 -7.18 -12.65
C VAL A 189 12.44 -7.56 -13.80
N ASP A 190 11.17 -7.78 -13.49
CA ASP A 190 10.10 -7.90 -14.46
C ASP A 190 9.23 -6.64 -14.45
N ARG A 191 8.95 -6.09 -15.61
CA ARG A 191 7.93 -5.05 -15.80
C ARG A 191 6.59 -5.70 -16.11
N VAL A 192 5.56 -5.39 -15.30
CA VAL A 192 4.19 -5.88 -15.46
C VAL A 192 3.25 -4.68 -15.52
N GLY A 193 2.97 -4.20 -16.73
CA GLY A 193 2.27 -2.92 -16.89
C GLY A 193 3.00 -1.78 -16.17
N PRO A 194 2.31 -1.02 -15.30
CA PRO A 194 2.94 0.02 -14.50
C PRO A 194 3.69 -0.51 -13.27
N HIS A 195 3.53 -1.79 -12.97
CA HIS A 195 4.11 -2.44 -11.79
C HIS A 195 5.46 -3.08 -12.08
N ARG A 196 6.14 -3.52 -11.02
CA ARG A 196 7.41 -4.26 -11.12
C ARG A 196 7.43 -5.40 -10.12
N ARG A 197 8.09 -6.47 -10.51
CA ARG A 197 8.47 -7.57 -9.64
C ARG A 197 9.99 -7.68 -9.67
N ASN A 198 10.62 -7.41 -8.54
CA ASN A 198 12.06 -7.52 -8.36
C ASN A 198 12.35 -8.76 -7.53
N VAL A 199 13.37 -9.53 -7.91
CA VAL A 199 13.84 -10.69 -7.16
C VAL A 199 15.29 -10.45 -6.75
N PHE A 200 15.53 -10.46 -5.44
CA PHE A 200 16.85 -10.27 -4.87
C PHE A 200 17.33 -11.61 -4.28
N PRO A 201 18.24 -12.33 -4.96
CA PRO A 201 18.74 -13.60 -4.48
C PRO A 201 19.61 -13.41 -3.24
N LYS A 202 19.42 -14.29 -2.25
CA LYS A 202 20.31 -14.39 -1.08
C LYS A 202 21.55 -15.23 -1.44
N ARG A 203 22.65 -15.03 -0.74
CA ARG A 203 23.88 -15.82 -0.95
C ARG A 203 23.65 -17.33 -0.75
N SER A 204 22.68 -17.69 0.10
CA SER A 204 22.27 -19.09 0.35
C SER A 204 21.65 -19.77 -0.88
N ILE A 205 21.29 -19.05 -1.96
CA ILE A 205 20.79 -19.68 -3.18
C ILE A 205 21.81 -20.64 -3.82
N ARG A 206 23.10 -20.47 -3.50
CA ARG A 206 24.16 -21.40 -3.93
C ARG A 206 23.98 -22.81 -3.38
N GLU A 207 23.25 -22.99 -2.29
CA GLU A 207 22.91 -24.29 -1.72
C GLU A 207 22.00 -25.11 -2.64
N LEU A 208 21.32 -24.43 -3.61
CA LEU A 208 20.48 -25.06 -4.63
C LEU A 208 21.25 -25.45 -5.89
N GLU A 209 22.55 -25.18 -5.97
CA GLU A 209 23.36 -25.52 -7.14
C GLU A 209 23.38 -27.05 -7.36
N GLY A 210 22.91 -27.48 -8.55
CA GLY A 210 22.78 -28.90 -8.88
C GLY A 210 21.57 -29.61 -8.26
N ALA A 211 20.72 -28.91 -7.51
CA ALA A 211 19.48 -29.49 -6.99
C ALA A 211 18.47 -29.74 -8.13
N PRO A 212 17.61 -30.77 -8.00
CA PRO A 212 16.51 -30.98 -8.94
C PRO A 212 15.55 -29.77 -8.99
N ASP A 213 14.92 -29.52 -10.14
CA ASP A 213 13.99 -28.41 -10.34
C ASP A 213 12.85 -28.36 -9.32
N THR A 214 12.36 -29.54 -8.88
CA THR A 214 11.32 -29.63 -7.84
C THR A 214 11.80 -29.10 -6.48
N VAL A 215 13.07 -29.32 -6.14
CA VAL A 215 13.68 -28.79 -4.91
C VAL A 215 13.91 -27.30 -5.06
N MET A 216 14.42 -26.84 -6.20
CA MET A 216 14.59 -25.41 -6.48
C MET A 216 13.27 -24.66 -6.38
N ALA A 217 12.21 -25.14 -7.03
CA ALA A 217 10.90 -24.50 -7.03
C ALA A 217 10.29 -24.39 -5.61
N SER A 218 10.43 -25.43 -4.78
CA SER A 218 9.89 -25.45 -3.41
C SER A 218 10.70 -24.60 -2.42
N SER A 219 11.99 -24.36 -2.70
CA SER A 219 12.92 -23.72 -1.77
C SER A 219 13.23 -22.28 -2.11
N LEU A 220 12.90 -21.81 -3.32
CA LEU A 220 13.32 -20.51 -3.83
C LEU A 220 12.93 -19.35 -2.89
N ARG A 221 11.74 -19.40 -2.30
CA ARG A 221 11.26 -18.37 -1.34
C ARG A 221 12.20 -18.18 -0.14
N SER A 222 12.85 -19.24 0.30
CA SER A 222 13.84 -19.19 1.41
C SER A 222 15.15 -18.52 0.98
N HIS A 223 15.49 -18.59 -0.31
CA HIS A 223 16.76 -18.18 -0.87
C HIS A 223 16.69 -16.87 -1.69
N ALA A 224 15.54 -16.24 -1.77
CA ALA A 224 15.36 -14.95 -2.41
C ALA A 224 14.29 -14.12 -1.70
N ASN A 225 14.41 -12.81 -1.76
CA ASN A 225 13.30 -11.91 -1.46
C ASN A 225 12.65 -11.46 -2.77
N VAL A 226 11.31 -11.41 -2.80
CA VAL A 226 10.55 -10.87 -3.93
C VAL A 226 9.93 -9.55 -3.51
N LEU A 227 10.25 -8.49 -4.22
CA LEU A 227 9.68 -7.16 -4.00
C LEU A 227 8.72 -6.82 -5.13
N PHE A 228 7.45 -6.69 -4.80
CA PHE A 228 6.45 -6.12 -5.70
C PHE A 228 6.39 -4.61 -5.49
N HIS A 229 6.65 -3.85 -6.54
CA HIS A 229 6.32 -2.44 -6.59
C HIS A 229 4.95 -2.29 -7.27
N LEU A 230 3.94 -2.03 -6.48
CA LEU A 230 2.57 -1.78 -6.93
C LEU A 230 2.41 -0.27 -7.16
N PHE A 231 2.43 0.11 -8.43
CA PHE A 231 2.39 1.52 -8.83
C PHE A 231 1.20 2.28 -8.20
N PRO A 232 1.40 3.54 -7.75
CA PRO A 232 2.63 4.31 -7.85
C PRO A 232 3.60 4.13 -6.68
N SER A 233 3.16 3.78 -5.47
CA SER A 233 3.95 3.99 -4.26
C SER A 233 3.71 2.96 -3.15
N THR A 234 3.36 1.73 -3.53
CA THR A 234 3.21 0.63 -2.58
C THR A 234 4.20 -0.48 -2.87
N LEU A 235 4.87 -0.95 -1.84
CA LEU A 235 5.80 -2.07 -1.89
C LEU A 235 5.25 -3.25 -1.08
N VAL A 236 5.39 -4.44 -1.63
CA VAL A 236 5.15 -5.70 -0.91
C VAL A 236 6.42 -6.52 -0.99
N LEU A 237 7.17 -6.57 0.10
CA LEU A 237 8.40 -7.34 0.22
C LEU A 237 8.09 -8.72 0.80
N VAL A 238 8.07 -9.73 -0.05
CA VAL A 238 7.85 -11.11 0.35
C VAL A 238 9.16 -11.70 0.86
N GLN A 239 9.08 -12.25 2.05
CA GLN A 239 10.14 -12.95 2.77
C GLN A 239 9.76 -14.43 2.95
N PRO A 240 10.61 -15.28 3.53
CA PRO A 240 10.36 -16.73 3.59
C PRO A 240 9.00 -17.14 4.18
N ASP A 241 8.53 -16.45 5.22
CA ASP A 241 7.35 -16.81 6.00
C ASP A 241 6.32 -15.70 6.19
N HIS A 242 6.62 -14.48 5.70
CA HIS A 242 5.74 -13.31 5.82
C HIS A 242 5.95 -12.33 4.65
N ALA A 243 5.20 -11.23 4.65
CA ALA A 243 5.47 -10.10 3.78
C ALA A 243 5.45 -8.79 4.56
N ALA A 244 6.29 -7.84 4.18
CA ALA A 244 6.19 -6.47 4.65
C ALA A 244 5.47 -5.63 3.59
N VAL A 245 4.50 -4.83 4.00
CA VAL A 245 3.79 -3.90 3.13
C VAL A 245 4.16 -2.48 3.54
N ILE A 246 4.57 -1.68 2.57
CA ILE A 246 5.00 -0.29 2.76
C ILE A 246 4.24 0.58 1.78
N HIS A 247 3.44 1.49 2.30
CA HIS A 247 2.79 2.53 1.52
C HIS A 247 3.55 3.84 1.72
N ALA A 248 3.92 4.51 0.63
CA ALA A 248 4.52 5.84 0.65
C ALA A 248 3.51 6.86 0.12
N TRP A 249 3.05 7.75 1.00
CA TRP A 249 2.02 8.75 0.70
C TRP A 249 2.68 10.11 0.53
N PRO A 250 2.52 10.78 -0.62
CA PRO A 250 3.01 12.13 -0.82
C PRO A 250 2.43 13.08 0.23
N ASP A 251 3.28 13.82 0.93
CA ASP A 251 2.90 14.89 1.85
C ASP A 251 3.65 16.17 1.46
N GLY A 252 3.43 16.60 0.22
CA GLY A 252 4.16 17.68 -0.42
C GLY A 252 5.33 17.20 -1.28
N PRO A 253 6.13 18.12 -1.83
CA PRO A 253 7.19 17.79 -2.77
C PRO A 253 8.44 17.17 -2.12
N THR A 254 8.65 17.39 -0.83
CA THR A 254 9.87 17.00 -0.10
C THR A 254 9.61 16.17 1.15
N ARG A 255 8.36 15.73 1.34
CA ARG A 255 7.97 14.96 2.50
C ARG A 255 7.09 13.79 2.11
N THR A 256 7.28 12.66 2.77
CA THR A 256 6.51 11.44 2.57
C THR A 256 6.06 10.88 3.91
N ARG A 257 4.78 10.56 3.99
CA ARG A 257 4.23 9.78 5.10
C ARG A 257 4.20 8.31 4.70
N PHE A 258 4.69 7.45 5.57
CA PHE A 258 4.72 6.02 5.39
C PHE A 258 3.70 5.35 6.29
N THR A 259 3.01 4.35 5.77
CA THR A 259 2.27 3.37 6.55
C THR A 259 2.84 2.01 6.24
N THR A 260 3.30 1.29 7.27
CA THR A 260 3.90 -0.03 7.12
C THR A 260 3.26 -1.04 8.05
N TYR A 261 3.20 -2.29 7.63
CA TYR A 261 2.78 -3.41 8.46
C TYR A 261 3.39 -4.72 7.96
N THR A 262 3.43 -5.72 8.83
CA THR A 262 3.83 -7.08 8.46
C THR A 262 2.57 -7.91 8.22
N ALA A 263 2.48 -8.55 7.08
CA ALA A 263 1.44 -9.51 6.74
C ALA A 263 1.93 -10.92 7.15
N ILE A 264 1.36 -11.45 8.22
CA ILE A 264 1.76 -12.74 8.83
C ILE A 264 0.72 -13.82 8.55
N PRO A 265 1.12 -15.11 8.40
CA PRO A 265 0.20 -16.17 8.00
C PRO A 265 -0.86 -16.49 9.06
N GLU A 266 -0.54 -16.32 10.35
CA GLU A 266 -1.41 -16.61 11.48
C GLU A 266 -1.34 -15.49 12.52
N PRO A 267 -2.42 -15.19 13.27
CA PRO A 267 -2.39 -14.17 14.30
C PRO A 267 -1.35 -14.46 15.39
N ALA A 268 -0.56 -13.46 15.77
CA ALA A 268 0.49 -13.56 16.79
C ALA A 268 -0.09 -13.59 18.22
N LEU A 269 -0.79 -14.67 18.59
CA LEU A 269 -1.50 -14.77 19.87
C LEU A 269 -0.56 -15.03 21.04
N SER A 270 0.56 -15.74 20.86
CA SER A 270 1.52 -16.06 21.91
C SER A 270 2.65 -15.03 22.01
N SER A 271 3.28 -14.92 23.19
CA SER A 271 4.47 -14.09 23.40
C SER A 271 5.64 -14.54 22.51
N LYS A 272 5.79 -15.86 22.27
CA LYS A 272 6.81 -16.41 21.37
C LYS A 272 6.58 -15.96 19.92
N ALA A 273 5.33 -16.03 19.43
CA ALA A 273 5.00 -15.57 18.09
C ALA A 273 5.25 -14.05 17.95
N ARG A 274 4.86 -13.25 18.92
CA ARG A 274 5.14 -11.81 18.92
C ARG A 274 6.64 -11.53 18.89
N ALA A 275 7.43 -12.18 19.75
CA ALA A 275 8.88 -11.99 19.77
C ALA A 275 9.55 -12.38 18.45
N HIS A 276 9.04 -13.40 17.75
CA HIS A 276 9.52 -13.79 16.43
C HIS A 276 9.28 -12.67 15.39
N TRP A 277 8.06 -12.16 15.30
CA TRP A 277 7.72 -11.11 14.35
C TRP A 277 8.37 -9.76 14.69
N ASP A 278 8.50 -9.43 15.98
CA ASP A 278 9.20 -8.22 16.41
C ASP A 278 10.69 -8.26 16.03
N ALA A 279 11.35 -9.43 16.15
CA ALA A 279 12.74 -9.61 15.72
C ALA A 279 12.89 -9.46 14.20
N ASN A 280 11.97 -10.01 13.40
CA ASN A 280 11.95 -9.83 11.95
C ASN A 280 11.73 -8.35 11.58
N ASN A 281 10.77 -7.68 12.23
CA ASN A 281 10.51 -6.26 12.03
C ASN A 281 11.72 -5.38 12.39
N ALA A 282 12.47 -5.73 13.43
CA ALA A 282 13.67 -4.98 13.81
C ALA A 282 14.74 -5.00 12.71
N ILE A 283 14.92 -6.14 12.03
CA ILE A 283 15.86 -6.24 10.89
C ILE A 283 15.39 -5.35 9.72
N LEU A 284 14.10 -5.45 9.35
CA LEU A 284 13.53 -4.65 8.28
C LEU A 284 13.64 -3.16 8.57
N TYR A 285 13.24 -2.76 9.78
CA TYR A 285 13.24 -1.34 10.16
C TYR A 285 14.67 -0.79 10.27
N GLY A 286 15.63 -1.58 10.76
CA GLY A 286 17.04 -1.19 10.76
C GLY A 286 17.55 -0.88 9.35
N ALA A 287 17.32 -1.78 8.39
CA ALA A 287 17.71 -1.55 7.01
C ALA A 287 16.98 -0.36 6.37
N THR A 288 15.66 -0.26 6.55
CA THR A 288 14.90 0.86 5.96
C THR A 288 15.22 2.21 6.60
N ASP A 289 15.64 2.26 7.86
CA ASP A 289 16.10 3.50 8.49
C ASP A 289 17.45 3.98 7.92
N GLU A 290 18.35 3.06 7.54
CA GLU A 290 19.57 3.37 6.78
C GLU A 290 19.22 3.99 5.41
N ASP A 291 18.29 3.38 4.67
CA ASP A 291 17.80 3.86 3.39
C ASP A 291 17.19 5.26 3.49
N PHE A 292 16.31 5.46 4.44
CA PHE A 292 15.64 6.75 4.62
C PHE A 292 16.59 7.86 5.02
N ALA A 293 17.61 7.56 5.83
CA ALA A 293 18.63 8.55 6.18
C ALA A 293 19.42 9.03 4.95
N LEU A 294 19.76 8.10 4.03
CA LEU A 294 20.35 8.44 2.74
C LEU A 294 19.37 9.17 1.83
N GLY A 295 18.13 8.73 1.75
CA GLY A 295 17.08 9.38 0.98
C GLY A 295 16.84 10.84 1.39
N GLU A 296 16.81 11.13 2.69
CA GLU A 296 16.73 12.50 3.21
C GLU A 296 17.98 13.33 2.86
N SER A 297 19.17 12.70 2.84
CA SER A 297 20.39 13.36 2.37
C SER A 297 20.34 13.67 0.87
N ILE A 298 19.88 12.73 0.05
CA ILE A 298 19.64 12.91 -1.39
C ILE A 298 18.67 14.06 -1.64
N GLN A 299 17.55 14.10 -0.90
CA GLN A 299 16.56 15.18 -1.01
C GLN A 299 17.17 16.55 -0.76
N ARG A 300 18.02 16.69 0.25
CA ARG A 300 18.76 17.94 0.52
C ARG A 300 19.72 18.28 -0.60
N GLY A 301 20.42 17.28 -1.14
CA GLY A 301 21.33 17.45 -2.29
C GLY A 301 20.61 17.96 -3.53
N LEU A 302 19.49 17.34 -3.89
CA LEU A 302 18.64 17.76 -5.03
C LEU A 302 18.09 19.17 -4.84
N SER A 303 17.67 19.53 -3.63
CA SER A 303 17.15 20.85 -3.31
C SER A 303 18.22 21.97 -3.42
N SER A 304 19.51 21.63 -3.42
CA SER A 304 20.60 22.59 -3.59
C SER A 304 20.80 23.03 -5.05
N GLY A 305 20.23 22.27 -6.02
CA GLY A 305 20.46 22.51 -7.45
C GLY A 305 21.85 22.11 -7.95
N ALA A 306 22.63 21.39 -7.13
CA ALA A 306 23.97 20.92 -7.53
C ALA A 306 23.94 19.89 -8.68
N ASN A 307 22.87 19.11 -8.75
CA ASN A 307 22.62 18.13 -9.82
C ASN A 307 21.41 18.59 -10.64
N GLU A 308 21.61 18.77 -11.95
CA GLU A 308 20.53 19.09 -12.89
C GLU A 308 19.74 17.84 -13.29
N GLU A 309 20.36 16.66 -13.19
CA GLU A 309 19.76 15.37 -13.50
C GLU A 309 20.24 14.29 -12.53
N ILE A 310 19.47 13.20 -12.42
CA ILE A 310 19.86 11.97 -11.73
C ILE A 310 20.37 10.99 -12.80
N VAL A 311 21.54 10.42 -12.59
CA VAL A 311 22.15 9.45 -13.51
C VAL A 311 21.87 8.03 -13.02
N PHE A 312 21.23 7.22 -13.86
CA PHE A 312 21.00 5.79 -13.60
C PHE A 312 22.00 4.92 -14.37
N GLY A 313 22.60 3.96 -13.69
CA GLY A 313 23.40 2.91 -14.32
C GLY A 313 22.52 1.89 -15.10
N ALA A 314 23.11 1.14 -16.03
CA ALA A 314 22.40 0.12 -16.78
C ALA A 314 21.74 -0.97 -15.91
N PHE A 315 22.26 -1.18 -14.71
CA PHE A 315 21.73 -2.09 -13.71
C PHE A 315 20.57 -1.49 -12.85
N GLU A 316 20.32 -0.18 -12.99
CA GLU A 316 19.24 0.55 -12.30
C GLU A 316 18.01 0.76 -13.22
N HIS A 317 17.81 -0.13 -14.20
CA HIS A 317 16.74 0.00 -15.19
C HIS A 317 15.32 0.01 -14.58
N ALA A 318 15.13 -0.57 -13.39
CA ALA A 318 13.85 -0.50 -12.69
C ALA A 318 13.47 0.93 -12.30
N LEU A 319 14.46 1.75 -11.91
CA LEU A 319 14.27 3.18 -11.60
C LEU A 319 13.91 3.95 -12.88
N ALA A 320 14.68 3.76 -13.95
CA ALA A 320 14.40 4.41 -15.23
C ALA A 320 12.98 4.11 -15.72
N HIS A 321 12.54 2.84 -15.65
CA HIS A 321 11.17 2.45 -15.98
C HIS A 321 10.12 3.07 -15.05
N PHE A 322 10.41 3.20 -13.75
CA PHE A 322 9.50 3.81 -12.79
C PHE A 322 9.26 5.29 -13.11
N HIS A 323 10.32 6.04 -13.34
CA HIS A 323 10.24 7.46 -13.66
C HIS A 323 9.59 7.70 -15.05
N ALA A 324 9.87 6.85 -16.04
CA ALA A 324 9.22 6.92 -17.35
C ALA A 324 7.69 6.71 -17.22
N GLU A 325 7.25 5.72 -16.43
CA GLU A 325 5.83 5.46 -16.19
C GLU A 325 5.12 6.65 -15.54
N ILE A 326 5.79 7.35 -14.63
CA ILE A 326 5.26 8.59 -14.04
C ILE A 326 5.14 9.68 -15.09
N ALA A 327 6.18 9.90 -15.91
CA ALA A 327 6.19 10.93 -16.95
C ALA A 327 5.08 10.69 -17.97
N GLU A 328 4.90 9.45 -18.44
CA GLU A 328 3.83 9.08 -19.38
C GLU A 328 2.42 9.36 -18.85
N ARG A 329 2.20 9.25 -17.54
CA ARG A 329 0.89 9.51 -16.91
C ARG A 329 0.64 10.97 -16.58
N LEU A 330 1.66 11.80 -16.64
CA LEU A 330 1.55 13.25 -16.42
C LEU A 330 1.48 14.04 -17.72
N ALA A 331 1.83 13.41 -18.88
CA ALA A 331 1.73 13.98 -20.21
C ALA A 331 0.28 13.94 -20.72
#